data_78e6e601380d0464739229736ffb811f
#
_entry.id   78e6e601380d0464739229736ffb811f
#
_cell.length_a   1.000
_cell.length_b   1.000
_cell.length_c   1.000
_cell.angle_alpha   90.00
_cell.angle_beta   90.00
_cell.angle_gamma   90.00
#
_symmetry.space_group_name_H-M   'P 1'
#
loop_
_entity.id
_entity.type
_entity.pdbx_description
1 polymer ?
#
loop_
_entity_poly.entity_id
_entity_poly.type
_entity_poly.pdbx_seq_one_letter_code
_entity_poly.pdbx_strand_id
1 'polypeptide(L)'
;MSKFQTRELNADLDRRQLSVTLAVPVIKIRGFYKTDGKVLVVNIAGTGPFTCNLLNTVGTGFARIVTVTDVKTGNRSLTIQDTLFDFEIGHLNVHLDNLFDGKLPVLANTVNEFLNSQHQVIINEIKPQIKFEVTRLVERVMNEAFNKLPVEEFLNKVQQAPRQQRQTQSSRSGRMYPRRFPTNRRKH
;
A
#
# COMPACT_ATOMS: atom_id res chain seq x y z
N MET A 1 -9.02 11.88 -15.02
CA MET A 1 -7.76 11.19 -14.66
C MET A 1 -7.30 11.70 -13.30
N SER A 2 -7.22 10.81 -12.31
CA SER A 2 -6.69 11.19 -10.99
C SER A 2 -5.19 11.44 -11.14
N LYS A 3 -4.74 12.66 -10.84
CA LYS A 3 -3.31 12.99 -10.88
C LYS A 3 -2.67 12.44 -9.60
N PHE A 4 -1.77 11.47 -9.74
CA PHE A 4 -0.87 11.08 -8.67
C PHE A 4 0.03 12.26 -8.32
N GLN A 5 0.18 12.54 -7.05
CA GLN A 5 1.19 13.44 -6.55
C GLN A 5 2.16 12.65 -5.69
N THR A 6 3.35 12.41 -6.19
CA THR A 6 4.45 11.93 -5.36
C THR A 6 4.83 13.07 -4.43
N ARG A 7 4.58 12.92 -3.14
CA ARG A 7 4.97 13.91 -2.13
C ARG A 7 6.44 13.77 -1.77
N GLU A 8 6.90 12.53 -1.66
CA GLU A 8 8.27 12.26 -1.28
C GLU A 8 8.69 10.90 -1.84
N LEU A 9 9.86 10.85 -2.43
CA LEU A 9 10.57 9.62 -2.76
C LEU A 9 11.98 9.77 -2.22
N ASN A 10 12.35 8.92 -1.29
CA ASN A 10 13.67 8.90 -0.71
C ASN A 10 14.30 7.51 -0.88
N ALA A 11 15.48 7.48 -1.48
CA ALA A 11 16.29 6.29 -1.63
C ALA A 11 17.61 6.51 -0.89
N ASP A 12 17.72 5.99 0.32
CA ASP A 12 18.97 5.97 1.09
C ASP A 12 19.75 4.69 0.71
N LEU A 13 20.67 4.87 -0.19
CA LEU A 13 21.44 3.76 -0.76
C LEU A 13 22.54 3.27 0.18
N ASP A 14 23.03 4.14 1.09
CA ASP A 14 24.01 3.74 2.12
C ASP A 14 23.35 2.80 3.14
N ARG A 15 22.11 3.10 3.51
CA ARG A 15 21.30 2.27 4.39
C ARG A 15 20.51 1.19 3.65
N ARG A 16 20.55 1.20 2.32
CA ARG A 16 19.78 0.31 1.46
C ARG A 16 18.28 0.36 1.76
N GLN A 17 17.77 1.56 1.96
CA GLN A 17 16.38 1.81 2.29
C GLN A 17 15.70 2.62 1.20
N LEU A 18 14.47 2.23 0.90
CA LEU A 18 13.58 2.96 0.01
C LEU A 18 12.36 3.38 0.80
N SER A 19 11.99 4.65 0.71
CA SER A 19 10.72 5.14 1.24
C SER A 19 10.00 5.98 0.19
N VAL A 20 8.68 5.84 0.15
CA VAL A 20 7.82 6.59 -0.76
C VAL A 20 6.57 7.04 -0.03
N THR A 21 6.19 8.30 -0.25
CA THR A 21 4.89 8.83 0.17
C THR A 21 4.14 9.34 -1.05
N LEU A 22 2.98 8.77 -1.28
CA LEU A 22 2.09 9.12 -2.39
C LEU A 22 0.81 9.73 -1.85
N ALA A 23 0.37 10.82 -2.45
CA ALA A 23 -0.97 11.35 -2.20
C ALA A 23 -1.82 11.20 -3.46
N VAL A 24 -2.98 10.60 -3.29
CA VAL A 24 -3.95 10.39 -4.35
C VAL A 24 -5.26 11.07 -3.95
N PRO A 25 -5.64 12.18 -4.61
CA PRO A 25 -6.84 12.91 -4.23
C PRO A 25 -8.11 12.07 -4.34
N VAL A 26 -8.23 11.24 -5.38
CA VAL A 26 -9.40 10.39 -5.60
C VAL A 26 -8.98 9.06 -6.19
N ILE A 27 -9.36 7.96 -5.55
CA ILE A 27 -9.29 6.61 -6.10
C ILE A 27 -10.72 6.13 -6.30
N LYS A 28 -11.06 5.77 -7.54
CA LYS A 28 -12.38 5.22 -7.88
C LYS A 28 -12.25 3.74 -8.15
N ILE A 29 -13.00 2.94 -7.41
CA ILE A 29 -13.05 1.49 -7.53
C ILE A 29 -14.48 1.12 -7.96
N ARG A 30 -14.59 0.23 -8.93
CA ARG A 30 -15.85 -0.35 -9.38
C ARG A 30 -15.66 -1.84 -9.56
N GLY A 31 -16.68 -2.60 -9.20
CA GLY A 31 -16.63 -4.03 -9.32
C GLY A 31 -17.98 -4.67 -9.03
N PHE A 32 -17.97 -5.99 -8.87
CA PHE A 32 -19.11 -6.76 -8.42
C PHE A 32 -18.81 -7.33 -7.05
N TYR A 33 -19.82 -7.39 -6.21
CA TYR A 33 -19.75 -8.01 -4.90
C TYR A 33 -20.75 -9.17 -4.80
N LYS A 34 -20.43 -10.12 -3.97
CA LYS A 34 -21.34 -11.13 -3.47
C LYS A 34 -21.08 -11.27 -1.97
N THR A 35 -22.09 -11.02 -1.18
CA THR A 35 -21.97 -11.07 0.27
C THR A 35 -23.23 -11.71 0.88
N ASP A 36 -22.99 -12.45 1.96
CA ASP A 36 -24.00 -12.94 2.89
C ASP A 36 -23.31 -13.02 4.27
N GLY A 37 -23.47 -11.96 5.05
CA GLY A 37 -22.75 -11.86 6.33
C GLY A 37 -23.02 -10.57 7.06
N LYS A 38 -22.06 -10.18 7.91
CA LYS A 38 -22.13 -8.94 8.70
C LYS A 38 -20.98 -8.02 8.39
N VAL A 39 -21.31 -6.73 8.29
CA VAL A 39 -20.32 -5.65 8.37
C VAL A 39 -20.60 -4.87 9.65
N LEU A 40 -19.67 -4.92 10.60
CA LEU A 40 -19.87 -4.47 11.97
C LEU A 40 -21.09 -5.19 12.60
N VAL A 41 -22.17 -4.46 12.84
CA VAL A 41 -23.41 -4.98 13.46
C VAL A 41 -24.55 -5.19 12.45
N VAL A 42 -24.35 -4.80 11.19
CA VAL A 42 -25.39 -4.83 10.15
C VAL A 42 -25.26 -6.07 9.28
N ASN A 43 -26.35 -6.83 9.18
CA ASN A 43 -26.44 -7.94 8.22
C ASN A 43 -26.53 -7.37 6.81
N ILE A 44 -25.67 -7.87 5.92
CA ILE A 44 -25.63 -7.49 4.51
C ILE A 44 -25.68 -8.76 3.68
N ALA A 45 -26.69 -8.85 2.82
CA ALA A 45 -26.81 -9.92 1.85
C ALA A 45 -27.11 -9.33 0.47
N GLY A 46 -26.60 -9.97 -0.57
CA GLY A 46 -26.87 -9.57 -1.95
C GLY A 46 -25.71 -9.83 -2.88
N THR A 47 -26.00 -9.64 -4.17
CA THR A 47 -25.03 -9.74 -5.26
C THR A 47 -25.32 -8.63 -6.25
N GLY A 48 -24.33 -7.82 -6.55
CA GLY A 48 -24.53 -6.69 -7.48
C GLY A 48 -23.26 -5.92 -7.76
N PRO A 49 -23.35 -4.88 -8.60
CA PRO A 49 -22.25 -3.95 -8.78
C PRO A 49 -22.06 -3.11 -7.52
N PHE A 50 -20.82 -2.61 -7.34
CA PHE A 50 -20.51 -1.61 -6.33
C PHE A 50 -19.64 -0.51 -6.89
N THR A 51 -19.74 0.65 -6.29
CA THR A 51 -18.81 1.76 -6.49
C THR A 51 -18.21 2.17 -5.15
N CYS A 52 -16.92 2.47 -5.16
CA CYS A 52 -16.22 2.96 -3.98
C CYS A 52 -15.28 4.09 -4.39
N ASN A 53 -15.41 5.23 -3.74
CA ASN A 53 -14.54 6.38 -3.92
C ASN A 53 -13.77 6.62 -2.63
N LEU A 54 -12.43 6.56 -2.72
CA LEU A 54 -11.54 6.93 -1.63
C LEU A 54 -11.04 8.34 -1.92
N LEU A 55 -11.21 9.23 -0.98
CA LEU A 55 -10.82 10.63 -1.10
C LEU A 55 -9.65 10.94 -0.18
N ASN A 56 -8.72 11.76 -0.69
CA ASN A 56 -7.56 12.21 0.07
C ASN A 56 -6.75 11.05 0.68
N THR A 57 -6.44 10.06 -0.15
CA THR A 57 -5.66 8.90 0.26
C THR A 57 -4.18 9.24 0.28
N VAL A 58 -3.50 8.94 1.39
CA VAL A 58 -2.05 9.03 1.52
C VAL A 58 -1.51 7.64 1.81
N GLY A 59 -0.64 7.15 0.95
CA GLY A 59 0.06 5.87 1.13
C GLY A 59 1.53 6.12 1.43
N THR A 60 2.08 5.39 2.40
CA THR A 60 3.50 5.41 2.77
C THR A 60 4.06 4.01 2.70
N GLY A 61 5.14 3.85 1.94
CA GLY A 61 5.83 2.58 1.78
C GLY A 61 7.28 2.67 2.22
N PHE A 62 7.77 1.61 2.84
CA PHE A 62 9.18 1.39 3.18
C PHE A 62 9.61 0.02 2.70
N ALA A 63 10.82 -0.09 2.18
CA ALA A 63 11.41 -1.36 1.81
C ALA A 63 12.92 -1.32 2.01
N ARG A 64 13.52 -2.48 2.23
CA ARG A 64 14.97 -2.65 2.25
C ARG A 64 15.41 -3.28 0.92
N ILE A 65 16.41 -2.67 0.29
CA ILE A 65 17.03 -3.18 -0.93
C ILE A 65 18.15 -4.14 -0.52
N VAL A 66 18.11 -5.36 -1.03
CA VAL A 66 19.17 -6.35 -0.82
C VAL A 66 19.70 -6.84 -2.15
N THR A 67 20.98 -7.22 -2.17
CA THR A 67 21.61 -7.89 -3.31
C THR A 67 21.55 -9.38 -3.08
N VAL A 68 21.02 -10.11 -4.03
CA VAL A 68 20.98 -11.57 -4.03
C VAL A 68 21.93 -12.08 -5.12
N THR A 69 22.76 -13.05 -4.78
CA THR A 69 23.63 -13.72 -5.76
C THR A 69 23.08 -15.12 -6.01
N ASP A 70 22.81 -15.41 -7.27
CA ASP A 70 22.43 -16.75 -7.69
C ASP A 70 23.64 -17.69 -7.53
N VAL A 71 23.49 -18.72 -6.73
CA VAL A 71 24.58 -19.65 -6.39
C VAL A 71 25.05 -20.46 -7.61
N LYS A 72 24.17 -20.69 -8.60
CA LYS A 72 24.49 -21.50 -9.78
C LYS A 72 25.16 -20.68 -10.88
N THR A 73 24.71 -19.46 -11.09
CA THR A 73 25.17 -18.60 -12.20
C THR A 73 26.16 -17.54 -11.77
N GLY A 74 26.29 -17.27 -10.47
CA GLY A 74 27.05 -16.15 -9.92
C GLY A 74 26.43 -14.78 -10.20
N ASN A 75 25.30 -14.71 -10.88
CA ASN A 75 24.65 -13.46 -11.24
C ASN A 75 24.08 -12.76 -10.00
N ARG A 76 24.26 -11.46 -9.94
CA ARG A 76 23.75 -10.61 -8.87
C ARG A 76 22.45 -9.92 -9.33
N SER A 77 21.47 -9.90 -8.46
CA SER A 77 20.20 -9.21 -8.66
C SER A 77 19.84 -8.35 -7.43
N LEU A 78 19.05 -7.32 -7.64
CA LEU A 78 18.47 -6.54 -6.57
C LEU A 78 17.07 -7.09 -6.25
N THR A 79 16.73 -7.10 -4.98
CA THR A 79 15.37 -7.42 -4.52
C THR A 79 15.01 -6.53 -3.34
N ILE A 80 13.72 -6.32 -3.11
CA ILE A 80 13.25 -5.68 -1.89
C ILE A 80 12.82 -6.73 -0.87
N GLN A 81 13.08 -6.42 0.39
CA GLN A 81 12.67 -7.20 1.56
C GLN A 81 12.18 -6.26 2.66
N ASP A 82 11.54 -6.84 3.68
CA ASP A 82 11.04 -6.11 4.85
C ASP A 82 10.16 -4.93 4.44
N THR A 83 9.30 -5.15 3.47
CA THR A 83 8.40 -4.13 2.96
C THR A 83 7.32 -3.83 3.99
N LEU A 84 7.18 -2.56 4.31
CA LEU A 84 6.11 -2.03 5.15
C LEU A 84 5.29 -1.06 4.32
N PHE A 85 3.98 -1.23 4.36
CA PHE A 85 3.04 -0.33 3.72
C PHE A 85 1.99 0.12 4.73
N ASP A 86 1.71 1.41 4.74
CA ASP A 86 0.59 1.99 5.47
C ASP A 86 -0.16 2.98 4.60
N PHE A 87 -1.40 3.25 4.94
CA PHE A 87 -2.20 4.24 4.25
C PHE A 87 -3.22 4.88 5.18
N GLU A 88 -3.60 6.09 4.81
CA GLU A 88 -4.69 6.83 5.42
C GLU A 88 -5.67 7.26 4.33
N ILE A 89 -6.95 7.16 4.62
CA ILE A 89 -8.04 7.58 3.75
C ILE A 89 -8.81 8.67 4.46
N GLY A 90 -8.85 9.85 3.86
CA GLY A 90 -9.56 10.98 4.46
C GLY A 90 -11.08 10.78 4.48
N HIS A 91 -11.62 10.18 3.41
CA HIS A 91 -13.05 9.86 3.32
C HIS A 91 -13.30 8.67 2.39
N LEU A 92 -14.26 7.84 2.75
CA LEU A 92 -14.76 6.73 1.96
C LEU A 92 -16.21 6.99 1.59
N ASN A 93 -16.54 6.85 0.31
CA ASN A 93 -17.91 6.82 -0.15
C ASN A 93 -18.13 5.51 -0.93
N VAL A 94 -19.04 4.67 -0.44
CA VAL A 94 -19.36 3.36 -1.00
C VAL A 94 -20.84 3.28 -1.33
N HIS A 95 -21.15 2.64 -2.45
CA HIS A 95 -22.52 2.30 -2.82
C HIS A 95 -22.57 0.86 -3.32
N LEU A 96 -23.43 0.08 -2.70
CA LEU A 96 -23.73 -1.30 -3.05
C LEU A 96 -25.10 -1.35 -3.71
N ASP A 97 -25.14 -1.75 -4.97
CA ASP A 97 -26.39 -1.95 -5.68
C ASP A 97 -26.95 -3.36 -5.41
N ASN A 98 -28.25 -3.51 -5.57
CA ASN A 98 -28.96 -4.79 -5.45
C ASN A 98 -28.76 -5.51 -4.09
N LEU A 99 -28.62 -4.75 -3.01
CA LEU A 99 -28.69 -5.30 -1.65
C LEU A 99 -30.02 -6.00 -1.41
N PHE A 100 -29.99 -7.14 -0.70
CA PHE A 100 -31.17 -7.98 -0.41
C PHE A 100 -31.91 -8.42 -1.68
N ASP A 101 -31.17 -8.64 -2.78
CA ASP A 101 -31.71 -8.99 -4.11
C ASP A 101 -32.77 -7.99 -4.60
N GLY A 102 -32.63 -6.72 -4.23
CA GLY A 102 -33.56 -5.67 -4.58
C GLY A 102 -34.93 -5.72 -3.87
N LYS A 103 -35.14 -6.68 -2.95
CA LYS A 103 -36.45 -6.90 -2.32
C LYS A 103 -36.77 -5.88 -1.19
N LEU A 104 -35.75 -5.27 -0.61
CA LEU A 104 -35.87 -4.38 0.56
C LEU A 104 -35.19 -3.01 0.28
N PRO A 105 -35.73 -2.17 -0.62
CA PRO A 105 -35.04 -0.97 -1.07
C PRO A 105 -34.79 0.05 0.06
N VAL A 106 -35.72 0.19 1.00
CA VAL A 106 -35.56 1.11 2.15
C VAL A 106 -34.40 0.63 3.03
N LEU A 107 -34.32 -0.68 3.31
CA LEU A 107 -33.22 -1.23 4.09
C LEU A 107 -31.90 -1.12 3.35
N ALA A 108 -31.89 -1.34 2.02
CA ALA A 108 -30.71 -1.18 1.19
C ALA A 108 -30.14 0.26 1.26
N ASN A 109 -30.99 1.26 1.21
CA ASN A 109 -30.58 2.66 1.37
C ASN A 109 -30.01 2.91 2.76
N THR A 110 -30.70 2.44 3.81
CA THR A 110 -30.21 2.57 5.20
C THR A 110 -28.85 1.92 5.39
N VAL A 111 -28.60 0.75 4.78
CA VAL A 111 -27.30 0.10 4.83
C VAL A 111 -26.23 0.95 4.13
N ASN A 112 -26.50 1.45 2.94
CA ASN A 112 -25.56 2.33 2.23
C ASN A 112 -25.25 3.60 3.03
N GLU A 113 -26.26 4.24 3.63
CA GLU A 113 -26.07 5.40 4.51
C GLU A 113 -25.23 5.05 5.74
N PHE A 114 -25.50 3.91 6.37
CA PHE A 114 -24.73 3.42 7.50
C PHE A 114 -23.26 3.20 7.14
N LEU A 115 -22.97 2.52 6.03
CA LEU A 115 -21.60 2.29 5.55
C LEU A 115 -20.84 3.60 5.35
N ASN A 116 -21.50 4.61 4.79
CA ASN A 116 -20.91 5.92 4.55
C ASN A 116 -20.74 6.75 5.84
N SER A 117 -21.70 6.69 6.76
CA SER A 117 -21.61 7.39 8.05
C SER A 117 -20.54 6.78 8.97
N GLN A 118 -20.33 5.45 8.91
CA GLN A 118 -19.35 4.73 9.72
C GLN A 118 -18.06 4.42 8.96
N HIS A 119 -17.78 5.17 7.91
CA HIS A 119 -16.65 4.88 7.00
C HIS A 119 -15.31 4.71 7.71
N GLN A 120 -15.03 5.47 8.78
CA GLN A 120 -13.76 5.37 9.51
C GLN A 120 -13.62 4.04 10.24
N VAL A 121 -14.70 3.54 10.83
CA VAL A 121 -14.72 2.24 11.52
C VAL A 121 -14.52 1.12 10.50
N ILE A 122 -15.19 1.21 9.34
CA ILE A 122 -15.04 0.24 8.25
C ILE A 122 -13.62 0.23 7.71
N ILE A 123 -13.02 1.40 7.46
CA ILE A 123 -11.62 1.51 7.03
C ILE A 123 -10.70 0.80 8.02
N ASN A 124 -10.88 1.03 9.31
CA ASN A 124 -10.04 0.41 10.34
C ASN A 124 -10.17 -1.12 10.36
N GLU A 125 -11.38 -1.64 10.15
CA GLU A 125 -11.64 -3.08 10.09
C GLU A 125 -10.95 -3.76 8.91
N ILE A 126 -11.03 -3.17 7.72
CA ILE A 126 -10.47 -3.75 6.49
C ILE A 126 -8.99 -3.41 6.28
N LYS A 127 -8.46 -2.41 6.98
CA LYS A 127 -7.09 -1.89 6.81
C LYS A 127 -6.02 -2.97 6.92
N PRO A 128 -6.03 -3.91 7.89
CA PRO A 128 -4.99 -4.93 8.00
C PRO A 128 -4.91 -5.84 6.77
N GLN A 129 -6.06 -6.25 6.24
CA GLN A 129 -6.13 -7.11 5.05
C GLN A 129 -5.64 -6.37 3.80
N ILE A 130 -6.07 -5.13 3.61
CA ILE A 130 -5.61 -4.30 2.48
C ILE A 130 -4.10 -4.07 2.55
N LYS A 131 -3.57 -3.75 3.73
CA LYS A 131 -2.12 -3.58 3.94
C LYS A 131 -1.36 -4.82 3.51
N PHE A 132 -1.81 -6.00 3.91
CA PHE A 132 -1.17 -7.26 3.56
C PHE A 132 -1.14 -7.49 2.04
N GLU A 133 -2.27 -7.33 1.35
CA GLU A 133 -2.36 -7.55 -0.08
C GLU A 133 -1.57 -6.51 -0.90
N VAL A 134 -1.62 -5.24 -0.49
CA VAL A 134 -0.85 -4.18 -1.15
C VAL A 134 0.64 -4.38 -0.95
N THR A 135 1.10 -4.77 0.25
CA THR A 135 2.50 -5.08 0.50
C THR A 135 2.99 -6.18 -0.44
N ARG A 136 2.26 -7.28 -0.57
CA ARG A 136 2.61 -8.39 -1.49
C ARG A 136 2.65 -7.95 -2.95
N LEU A 137 1.69 -7.12 -3.36
CA LEU A 137 1.66 -6.58 -4.72
C LEU A 137 2.88 -5.69 -4.99
N VAL A 138 3.21 -4.79 -4.07
CA VAL A 138 4.38 -3.90 -4.17
C VAL A 138 5.67 -4.72 -4.25
N GLU A 139 5.85 -5.71 -3.38
CA GLU A 139 7.02 -6.60 -3.41
C GLU A 139 7.18 -7.28 -4.76
N ARG A 140 6.11 -7.87 -5.28
CA ARG A 140 6.13 -8.55 -6.57
C ARG A 140 6.51 -7.59 -7.71
N VAL A 141 5.82 -6.46 -7.83
CA VAL A 141 6.04 -5.49 -8.92
C VAL A 141 7.46 -4.90 -8.84
N MET A 142 7.91 -4.55 -7.65
CA MET A 142 9.26 -3.99 -7.47
C MET A 142 10.35 -5.01 -7.75
N ASN A 143 10.17 -6.25 -7.32
CA ASN A 143 11.14 -7.32 -7.58
C ASN A 143 11.19 -7.67 -9.07
N GLU A 144 10.06 -7.69 -9.77
CA GLU A 144 10.03 -7.85 -11.24
C GLU A 144 10.76 -6.70 -11.95
N ALA A 145 10.61 -5.47 -11.47
CA ALA A 145 11.32 -4.32 -12.02
C ALA A 145 12.83 -4.40 -11.75
N PHE A 146 13.23 -4.74 -10.53
CA PHE A 146 14.65 -4.85 -10.16
C PHE A 146 15.38 -5.99 -10.88
N ASN A 147 14.70 -7.09 -11.17
CA ASN A 147 15.28 -8.19 -11.96
C ASN A 147 15.65 -7.79 -13.40
N LYS A 148 15.08 -6.70 -13.89
CA LYS A 148 15.39 -6.15 -15.23
C LYS A 148 16.48 -5.07 -15.22
N LEU A 149 16.91 -4.63 -14.03
CA LEU A 149 17.92 -3.58 -13.90
C LEU A 149 19.33 -4.20 -13.90
N PRO A 150 20.29 -3.63 -14.64
CA PRO A 150 21.69 -4.02 -14.56
C PRO A 150 22.25 -3.59 -13.19
N VAL A 151 22.44 -4.59 -12.30
CA VAL A 151 22.82 -4.38 -10.89
C VAL A 151 24.14 -3.62 -10.78
N GLU A 152 25.11 -3.94 -11.61
CA GLU A 152 26.44 -3.31 -11.56
C GLU A 152 26.36 -1.81 -11.93
N GLU A 153 25.56 -1.45 -12.92
CA GLU A 153 25.37 -0.05 -13.30
C GLU A 153 24.66 0.74 -12.18
N PHE A 154 23.67 0.13 -11.55
CA PHE A 154 22.95 0.71 -10.42
C PHE A 154 23.90 0.94 -9.23
N LEU A 155 24.70 -0.07 -8.84
CA LEU A 155 25.64 0.03 -7.73
C LEU A 155 26.74 1.05 -8.01
N ASN A 156 27.24 1.15 -9.24
CA ASN A 156 28.23 2.15 -9.65
C ASN A 156 27.67 3.58 -9.58
N LYS A 157 26.43 3.80 -10.02
CA LYS A 157 25.77 5.12 -9.90
C LYS A 157 25.58 5.53 -8.45
N VAL A 158 25.27 4.57 -7.58
CA VAL A 158 25.16 4.78 -6.14
C VAL A 158 26.47 5.22 -5.51
N GLN A 159 27.57 4.57 -5.86
CA GLN A 159 28.91 4.90 -5.34
C GLN A 159 29.42 6.25 -5.83
N GLN A 160 29.01 6.69 -7.02
CA GLN A 160 29.42 7.96 -7.66
C GLN A 160 28.55 9.14 -7.24
N ALA A 161 27.43 8.95 -6.55
CA ALA A 161 26.56 10.04 -6.11
C ALA A 161 27.32 10.98 -5.14
N PRO A 162 27.32 12.31 -5.38
CA PRO A 162 28.07 13.26 -4.53
C PRO A 162 27.65 13.20 -3.07
N ARG A 163 28.60 13.13 -2.17
CA ARG A 163 28.38 13.09 -0.70
C ARG A 163 27.54 14.25 -0.15
N GLN A 164 27.42 15.35 -0.87
CA GLN A 164 26.64 16.52 -0.44
C GLN A 164 25.13 16.31 -0.46
N GLN A 165 24.61 15.46 -1.35
CA GLN A 165 23.19 15.09 -1.33
C GLN A 165 22.83 14.14 -0.18
N ARG A 166 23.83 13.48 0.41
CA ARG A 166 23.67 12.53 1.51
C ARG A 166 23.38 13.23 2.85
N GLN A 167 23.91 14.44 3.05
CA GLN A 167 23.77 15.17 4.34
C GLN A 167 22.44 15.92 4.45
N THR A 168 21.90 16.44 3.37
CA THR A 168 20.60 17.14 3.37
C THR A 168 19.42 16.22 3.57
N GLN A 169 19.54 14.94 3.20
CA GLN A 169 18.49 13.94 3.41
C GLN A 169 18.48 13.38 4.84
N SER A 170 19.65 13.24 5.47
CA SER A 170 19.77 12.71 6.84
C SER A 170 19.14 13.63 7.89
N SER A 171 19.19 14.94 7.71
CA SER A 171 18.64 15.90 8.67
C SER A 171 17.11 16.04 8.63
N ARG A 172 16.48 15.66 7.49
CA ARG A 172 15.00 15.68 7.35
C ARG A 172 14.32 14.39 7.78
N SER A 173 15.02 13.26 7.76
CA SER A 173 14.43 11.94 8.06
C SER A 173 14.38 11.59 9.56
N GLY A 174 14.93 12.44 10.43
CA GLY A 174 15.06 12.14 11.87
C GLY A 174 13.76 12.01 12.66
N ARG A 175 12.59 12.24 12.08
CA ARG A 175 11.29 12.21 12.78
C ARG A 175 10.34 11.10 12.41
N MET A 176 10.64 10.24 11.42
CA MET A 176 9.62 9.36 10.85
C MET A 176 9.95 7.87 10.81
N TYR A 177 11.05 7.44 11.44
CA TYR A 177 11.36 6.01 11.47
C TYR A 177 10.93 5.38 12.79
N PRO A 178 10.14 4.29 12.77
CA PRO A 178 9.98 3.48 13.96
C PRO A 178 11.35 2.93 14.37
N ARG A 179 11.73 3.15 15.62
CA ARG A 179 13.08 2.86 16.17
C ARG A 179 13.51 1.40 16.14
N ARG A 180 12.64 0.46 15.74
CA ARG A 180 12.97 -0.98 15.62
C ARG A 180 12.14 -1.64 14.53
N PHE A 181 12.81 -2.26 13.58
CA PHE A 181 12.22 -3.35 12.82
C PHE A 181 12.06 -4.56 13.77
N PRO A 182 10.91 -5.22 13.83
CA PRO A 182 10.80 -6.47 14.56
C PRO A 182 11.71 -7.50 13.89
N THR A 183 12.77 -7.91 14.57
CA THR A 183 13.57 -9.05 14.15
C THR A 183 12.76 -10.31 14.38
N ASN A 184 12.21 -10.86 13.32
CA ASN A 184 11.50 -12.13 13.35
C ASN A 184 12.54 -13.26 13.55
N ARG A 185 12.93 -13.51 14.81
CA ARG A 185 13.69 -14.73 15.15
C ARG A 185 12.74 -15.91 15.00
N ARG A 186 12.80 -16.57 13.85
CA ARG A 186 12.26 -17.92 13.73
C ARG A 186 13.00 -18.80 14.76
N LYS A 187 12.29 -19.24 15.78
CA LYS A 187 12.75 -20.37 16.60
C LYS A 187 12.52 -21.63 15.78
N HIS A 188 13.57 -22.41 15.62
CA HIS A 188 13.52 -23.79 15.18
C HIS A 188 12.79 -24.63 16.22
#